data_186b188566418f7bca69f876f4c7e258
#
_entry.id   186b188566418f7bca69f876f4c7e258
#
_cell.length_a   1.000
_cell.length_b   1.000
_cell.length_c   1.000
_cell.angle_alpha   90.00
_cell.angle_beta   90.00
_cell.angle_gamma   90.00
#
_symmetry.space_group_name_H-M   'P 1'
#
loop_
_entity.id
_entity.type
_entity.pdbx_description
1 polymer ?
#
loop_
_entity_poly.entity_id
_entity_poly.type
_entity_poly.pdbx_seq_one_letter_code
_entity_poly.pdbx_strand_id
1 'polypeptide(L)'
;MNYLRVVICLVVQGLVLMSCHAQNARGNQTDLVEDIPSRECMNVIRRAYQMTDLSFTPLNSFVANPNKSYHGGEHYQGMVYSSVKETCQFVGLDVSLHTFMTAMHNPRSVMYTENVSKLPYHGHNCGAYYGTVCSAFVTYALGMKIYEKTYDYPYSRFFELVEDQSSNGVHLADIINNGGHVQLVTGIRRDRKTGKVVDLDICEAVQSGSRRITLTGKELDRKLRNGKRKIYRYKFLEDAKYEPQTDFVALEEEQLTPFKYNEAICTNRGDKACYAAGDSVTLNVFKRYKTLEIFKDSALYRTIRAGKDSDIVVKGLPYGDYKARVVNDNSKSDYTYWKVIDARVKLDTINKRVYFSSKNASPVYLEFSTRSGSRPTSGVFELTEEDVRRGWADVSSYMSKGIKARARFLKVHFECEYGRVINKPVRWKKR
;
A
#
# COMPACT_ATOMS: atom_id res chain seq x y z
N MET A 1 29.83 30.13 0.56
CA MET A 1 30.65 29.06 1.12
C MET A 1 30.13 28.43 2.43
N ASN A 2 29.00 28.84 2.95
CA ASN A 2 28.44 28.31 4.23
C ASN A 2 27.33 27.27 4.11
N TYR A 3 26.73 27.11 2.93
CA TYR A 3 25.65 26.11 2.72
C TYR A 3 26.15 24.68 2.59
N LEU A 4 27.36 24.47 2.09
CA LEU A 4 27.92 23.12 1.89
C LEU A 4 28.36 22.45 3.22
N ARG A 5 28.70 23.24 4.24
CA ARG A 5 29.06 22.72 5.57
C ARG A 5 27.87 22.27 6.39
N VAL A 6 26.71 22.88 6.22
CA VAL A 6 25.46 22.51 6.94
C VAL A 6 24.91 21.19 6.41
N VAL A 7 24.96 20.95 5.10
CA VAL A 7 24.47 19.71 4.49
C VAL A 7 25.33 18.51 4.87
N ILE A 8 26.66 18.69 4.98
CA ILE A 8 27.57 17.61 5.40
C ILE A 8 27.41 17.26 6.88
N CYS A 9 27.12 18.24 7.76
CA CYS A 9 26.85 17.96 9.18
C CYS A 9 25.53 17.23 9.39
N LEU A 10 24.49 17.51 8.62
CA LEU A 10 23.19 16.83 8.72
C LEU A 10 23.24 15.37 8.24
N VAL A 11 24.06 15.07 7.23
CA VAL A 11 24.24 13.69 6.75
C VAL A 11 25.08 12.87 7.73
N VAL A 12 26.04 13.48 8.41
CA VAL A 12 26.89 12.78 9.39
C VAL A 12 26.17 12.58 10.72
N GLN A 13 25.29 13.49 11.14
CA GLN A 13 24.49 13.31 12.37
C GLN A 13 23.36 12.28 12.20
N GLY A 14 22.74 12.15 11.03
CA GLY A 14 21.76 11.10 10.75
C GLY A 14 22.34 9.68 10.75
N LEU A 15 23.65 9.54 10.52
CA LEU A 15 24.36 8.24 10.59
C LEU A 15 24.76 7.83 12.01
N VAL A 16 24.89 8.77 12.94
CA VAL A 16 25.35 8.49 14.31
C VAL A 16 24.23 8.05 15.24
N LEU A 17 22.97 8.41 14.96
CA LEU A 17 21.83 8.11 15.84
C LEU A 17 21.18 6.72 15.60
N MET A 18 21.53 6.01 14.54
CA MET A 18 21.09 4.61 14.35
C MET A 18 21.81 3.61 15.28
N SER A 19 22.80 4.02 16.08
CA SER A 19 23.65 3.10 16.86
C SER A 19 23.30 2.96 18.35
N CYS A 20 22.24 3.60 18.87
CA CYS A 20 22.01 3.67 20.31
C CYS A 20 21.10 2.61 20.96
N HIS A 21 20.71 1.55 20.28
CA HIS A 21 19.84 0.51 20.88
C HIS A 21 20.47 -0.87 21.09
N ALA A 22 21.81 -0.95 21.21
CA ALA A 22 22.46 -2.23 21.55
C ALA A 22 23.59 -2.04 22.57
N GLN A 23 23.24 -1.64 23.78
CA GLN A 23 24.17 -1.76 24.92
C GLN A 23 23.62 -2.78 25.90
N ASN A 24 24.05 -4.04 25.75
CA ASN A 24 24.42 -4.96 26.85
C ASN A 24 24.75 -6.36 26.31
N ALA A 25 26.00 -6.55 25.84
CA ALA A 25 26.69 -7.85 25.92
C ALA A 25 28.20 -7.57 25.71
N ARG A 26 28.97 -7.52 26.77
CA ARG A 26 30.43 -7.50 26.69
C ARG A 26 30.93 -8.86 26.20
N GLY A 27 31.30 -8.94 24.96
CA GLY A 27 32.01 -10.05 24.36
C GLY A 27 32.44 -9.62 22.96
N ASN A 28 33.75 -9.48 22.71
CA ASN A 28 34.41 -9.13 21.47
C ASN A 28 33.60 -8.21 20.56
N GLN A 29 33.82 -6.91 20.70
CA GLN A 29 33.24 -5.92 19.81
C GLN A 29 33.78 -6.22 18.39
N THR A 30 32.99 -6.95 17.57
CA THR A 30 33.27 -7.11 16.14
C THR A 30 33.25 -5.72 15.54
N ASP A 31 34.33 -5.36 14.86
CA ASP A 31 34.39 -4.12 14.12
C ASP A 31 33.48 -4.23 12.90
N LEU A 32 32.22 -3.76 13.03
CA LEU A 32 31.18 -3.89 12.03
C LEU A 32 31.17 -2.71 11.07
N VAL A 33 30.87 -2.99 9.82
CA VAL A 33 30.63 -1.98 8.77
C VAL A 33 29.24 -2.20 8.20
N GLU A 34 28.47 -1.13 8.07
CA GLU A 34 27.17 -1.15 7.42
C GLU A 34 27.30 -0.96 5.90
N ASP A 35 26.53 -1.72 5.12
CA ASP A 35 26.44 -1.51 3.68
C ASP A 35 25.74 -0.17 3.42
N ILE A 36 26.36 0.68 2.59
CA ILE A 36 25.82 2.01 2.27
C ILE A 36 24.78 1.85 1.15
N PRO A 37 23.52 2.25 1.38
CA PRO A 37 22.47 2.16 0.36
C PRO A 37 22.69 3.18 -0.77
N SER A 38 22.40 2.77 -2.01
CA SER A 38 22.19 3.72 -3.11
C SER A 38 20.95 4.60 -2.84
N ARG A 39 20.76 5.66 -3.63
CA ARG A 39 19.58 6.52 -3.52
C ARG A 39 18.28 5.72 -3.69
N GLU A 40 18.26 4.81 -4.63
CA GLU A 40 17.12 3.96 -4.96
C GLU A 40 16.84 2.97 -3.82
N CYS A 41 17.88 2.31 -3.31
CA CYS A 41 17.78 1.47 -2.11
C CYS A 41 17.27 2.26 -0.90
N MET A 42 17.73 3.50 -0.73
CA MET A 42 17.26 4.37 0.35
C MET A 42 15.75 4.66 0.22
N ASN A 43 15.24 4.89 -0.99
CA ASN A 43 13.79 5.06 -1.21
C ASN A 43 13.00 3.79 -0.88
N VAL A 44 13.53 2.61 -1.19
CA VAL A 44 12.94 1.32 -0.79
C VAL A 44 12.87 1.20 0.73
N ILE A 45 13.98 1.48 1.40
CA ILE A 45 14.08 1.41 2.86
C ILE A 45 13.11 2.40 3.52
N ARG A 46 13.03 3.63 3.05
CA ARG A 46 12.09 4.65 3.54
C ARG A 46 10.64 4.19 3.42
N ARG A 47 10.24 3.66 2.25
CA ARG A 47 8.88 3.13 2.08
C ARG A 47 8.58 1.94 3.00
N ALA A 48 9.56 1.06 3.19
CA ALA A 48 9.42 -0.06 4.14
C ALA A 48 9.24 0.45 5.57
N TYR A 49 10.05 1.44 5.99
CA TYR A 49 9.98 2.03 7.32
C TYR A 49 8.69 2.81 7.55
N GLN A 50 8.17 3.50 6.54
CA GLN A 50 6.85 4.14 6.64
C GLN A 50 5.75 3.14 7.06
N MET A 51 5.86 1.88 6.63
CA MET A 51 4.89 0.86 7.02
C MET A 51 5.20 0.17 8.34
N THR A 52 6.48 -0.06 8.66
CA THR A 52 6.85 -0.74 9.91
C THR A 52 6.84 0.16 11.12
N ASP A 53 7.06 1.46 10.91
CA ASP A 53 7.15 2.45 11.97
C ASP A 53 5.89 3.33 12.08
N LEU A 54 4.89 3.07 11.24
CA LEU A 54 3.62 3.76 11.28
C LEU A 54 2.98 3.58 12.67
N SER A 55 2.83 4.69 13.38
CA SER A 55 2.20 4.72 14.70
C SER A 55 0.75 5.19 14.59
N PHE A 56 -0.17 4.48 15.24
CA PHE A 56 -1.58 4.87 15.25
C PHE A 56 -2.30 4.41 16.53
N THR A 57 -3.39 5.12 16.83
CA THR A 57 -4.31 4.78 17.92
C THR A 57 -5.72 4.74 17.33
N PRO A 58 -6.33 3.56 17.16
CA PRO A 58 -7.68 3.47 16.61
C PRO A 58 -8.69 4.09 17.56
N LEU A 59 -9.68 4.78 17.01
CA LEU A 59 -10.77 5.35 17.82
C LEU A 59 -11.73 4.27 18.34
N ASN A 60 -11.98 3.24 17.53
CA ASN A 60 -12.83 2.11 17.88
C ASN A 60 -12.08 0.80 17.66
N SER A 61 -12.48 -0.24 18.38
CA SER A 61 -11.91 -1.58 18.18
C SER A 61 -12.32 -2.17 16.85
N PHE A 62 -11.41 -2.92 16.22
CA PHE A 62 -11.68 -3.68 14.99
C PHE A 62 -10.82 -4.94 14.90
N VAL A 63 -11.27 -5.91 14.10
CA VAL A 63 -10.55 -7.16 13.83
C VAL A 63 -9.98 -7.10 12.41
N ALA A 64 -8.66 -7.09 12.28
CA ALA A 64 -7.99 -7.02 10.98
C ALA A 64 -7.89 -8.39 10.28
N ASN A 65 -7.69 -9.42 11.08
CA ASN A 65 -7.62 -10.81 10.63
C ASN A 65 -7.92 -11.74 11.83
N PRO A 66 -8.16 -13.05 11.65
CA PRO A 66 -8.55 -13.95 12.74
C PRO A 66 -7.60 -13.98 13.94
N ASN A 67 -6.35 -13.61 13.74
CA ASN A 67 -5.30 -13.69 14.76
C ASN A 67 -4.91 -12.31 15.32
N LYS A 68 -5.57 -11.22 14.90
CA LYS A 68 -5.24 -9.88 15.36
C LYS A 68 -6.44 -8.97 15.45
N SER A 69 -6.75 -8.56 16.67
CA SER A 69 -7.65 -7.47 17.01
C SER A 69 -6.86 -6.22 17.38
N TYR A 70 -7.43 -5.07 17.10
CA TYR A 70 -6.95 -3.76 17.53
C TYR A 70 -8.00 -3.13 18.41
N HIS A 71 -7.61 -2.61 19.57
CA HIS A 71 -8.54 -2.04 20.56
C HIS A 71 -8.53 -0.52 20.49
N GLY A 72 -9.71 0.08 20.55
CA GLY A 72 -9.86 1.53 20.54
C GLY A 72 -9.14 2.17 21.73
N GLY A 73 -8.39 3.24 21.47
CA GLY A 73 -7.60 3.95 22.46
C GLY A 73 -6.22 3.37 22.77
N GLU A 74 -5.91 2.16 22.29
CA GLU A 74 -4.57 1.58 22.46
C GLU A 74 -3.63 2.02 21.33
N HIS A 75 -2.36 2.19 21.68
CA HIS A 75 -1.32 2.57 20.72
C HIS A 75 -0.72 1.35 20.04
N TYR A 76 -0.57 1.42 18.71
CA TYR A 76 0.01 0.38 17.88
C TYR A 76 1.07 0.93 16.94
N GLN A 77 2.02 0.06 16.58
CA GLN A 77 3.05 0.33 15.60
C GLN A 77 3.01 -0.72 14.49
N GLY A 78 3.28 -0.28 13.26
CA GLY A 78 3.30 -1.11 12.06
C GLY A 78 1.95 -1.21 11.36
N MET A 79 1.99 -1.19 10.04
CA MET A 79 0.80 -1.28 9.18
C MET A 79 0.01 -2.55 9.48
N VAL A 80 -1.30 -2.41 9.54
CA VAL A 80 -2.26 -3.50 9.73
C VAL A 80 -2.07 -4.59 8.67
N TYR A 81 -2.01 -5.86 9.11
CA TYR A 81 -2.02 -7.00 8.19
C TYR A 81 -3.46 -7.41 7.89
N SER A 82 -3.85 -7.26 6.65
CA SER A 82 -5.17 -7.67 6.19
C SER A 82 -5.07 -8.18 4.76
N SER A 83 -5.55 -9.40 4.54
CA SER A 83 -5.78 -9.88 3.18
C SER A 83 -7.11 -9.34 2.72
N VAL A 84 -7.00 -8.34 1.94
CA VAL A 84 -8.07 -7.53 1.43
C VAL A 84 -9.20 -8.33 0.77
N LYS A 85 -10.38 -7.81 0.96
CA LYS A 85 -11.65 -8.11 0.34
C LYS A 85 -11.64 -8.21 -1.18
N GLU A 86 -12.85 -8.20 -1.66
CA GLU A 86 -13.31 -8.30 -3.05
C GLU A 86 -12.52 -7.46 -4.05
N THR A 87 -11.96 -6.33 -3.63
CA THR A 87 -11.22 -5.43 -4.51
C THR A 87 -9.72 -5.66 -4.51
N CYS A 88 -9.18 -6.43 -3.57
CA CYS A 88 -7.73 -6.62 -3.41
C CYS A 88 -6.94 -5.30 -3.40
N GLN A 89 -7.46 -4.29 -2.71
CA GLN A 89 -6.78 -3.02 -2.51
C GLN A 89 -5.90 -3.08 -1.27
N PHE A 90 -4.66 -2.60 -1.39
CA PHE A 90 -3.68 -2.59 -0.31
C PHE A 90 -3.24 -1.17 0.01
N VAL A 91 -3.09 -0.90 1.30
CA VAL A 91 -2.52 0.37 1.76
C VAL A 91 -1.06 0.46 1.33
N GLY A 92 -0.69 1.65 0.86
CA GLY A 92 0.60 1.94 0.24
C GLY A 92 0.57 1.79 -1.27
N LEU A 93 -0.12 0.78 -1.79
CA LEU A 93 -0.16 0.50 -3.22
C LEU A 93 -1.42 1.06 -3.90
N ASP A 94 -2.60 0.79 -3.35
CA ASP A 94 -3.89 1.17 -3.92
C ASP A 94 -4.60 2.26 -3.12
N VAL A 95 -4.32 2.31 -1.82
CA VAL A 95 -4.86 3.28 -0.87
C VAL A 95 -3.67 3.96 -0.19
N SER A 96 -3.65 5.28 -0.13
CA SER A 96 -2.53 6.00 0.49
C SER A 96 -2.48 5.81 2.00
N LEU A 97 -1.29 5.99 2.59
CA LEU A 97 -1.13 6.03 4.05
C LEU A 97 -1.96 7.16 4.67
N HIS A 98 -2.06 8.30 3.97
CA HIS A 98 -2.89 9.43 4.39
C HIS A 98 -4.37 9.03 4.49
N THR A 99 -4.91 8.37 3.46
CA THR A 99 -6.29 7.88 3.46
C THR A 99 -6.52 6.88 4.60
N PHE A 100 -5.59 5.96 4.84
CA PHE A 100 -5.65 5.03 5.97
C PHE A 100 -5.70 5.76 7.31
N MET A 101 -4.80 6.72 7.56
CA MET A 101 -4.73 7.46 8.82
C MET A 101 -5.97 8.31 9.05
N THR A 102 -6.48 8.98 8.02
CA THR A 102 -7.71 9.77 8.15
C THR A 102 -8.95 8.90 8.37
N ALA A 103 -9.01 7.71 7.79
CA ALA A 103 -10.04 6.73 8.09
C ALA A 103 -9.93 6.20 9.54
N MET A 104 -8.71 6.01 10.05
CA MET A 104 -8.44 5.62 11.44
C MET A 104 -8.98 6.66 12.44
N HIS A 105 -8.88 7.94 12.11
CA HIS A 105 -9.39 9.06 12.91
C HIS A 105 -10.86 9.43 12.63
N ASN A 106 -11.56 8.67 11.80
CA ASN A 106 -12.97 8.83 11.54
C ASN A 106 -13.77 7.69 12.23
N PRO A 107 -14.47 7.92 13.37
CA PRO A 107 -15.17 6.86 14.09
C PRO A 107 -16.29 6.21 13.30
N ARG A 108 -16.74 6.85 12.21
CA ARG A 108 -17.78 6.35 11.29
C ARG A 108 -17.23 5.90 9.95
N SER A 109 -15.90 5.73 9.84
CA SER A 109 -15.31 5.20 8.64
C SER A 109 -15.74 3.75 8.40
N VAL A 110 -15.65 3.31 7.14
CA VAL A 110 -15.88 1.90 6.78
C VAL A 110 -14.94 0.95 7.52
N MET A 111 -13.80 1.42 8.02
CA MET A 111 -12.89 0.67 8.88
C MET A 111 -13.61 0.10 10.12
N TYR A 112 -14.52 0.85 10.70
CA TYR A 112 -15.21 0.49 11.94
C TYR A 112 -16.66 0.03 11.74
N THR A 113 -17.30 0.46 10.65
CA THR A 113 -18.74 0.28 10.45
C THR A 113 -19.07 -0.83 9.49
N GLU A 114 -18.17 -1.21 8.60
CA GLU A 114 -18.47 -2.28 7.65
C GLU A 114 -18.35 -3.66 8.28
N ASN A 115 -19.44 -4.37 8.29
CA ASN A 115 -19.48 -5.75 8.77
C ASN A 115 -19.23 -6.74 7.64
N VAL A 116 -18.03 -7.32 7.63
CA VAL A 116 -17.60 -8.32 6.65
C VAL A 116 -17.77 -9.77 7.13
N SER A 117 -18.42 -10.00 8.26
CA SER A 117 -18.67 -11.34 8.80
C SER A 117 -19.50 -12.21 7.84
N LYS A 118 -20.29 -11.60 6.96
CA LYS A 118 -21.12 -12.28 5.95
C LYS A 118 -20.38 -12.58 4.63
N LEU A 119 -19.16 -12.13 4.47
CA LEU A 119 -18.38 -12.35 3.26
C LEU A 119 -17.57 -13.64 3.33
N PRO A 120 -17.14 -14.19 2.18
CA PRO A 120 -16.46 -15.49 2.13
C PRO A 120 -15.16 -15.57 2.94
N TYR A 121 -14.78 -14.51 3.62
CA TYR A 121 -13.55 -14.39 4.40
C TYR A 121 -13.73 -14.53 5.92
N HIS A 122 -14.83 -15.11 6.38
CA HIS A 122 -15.05 -15.57 7.76
C HIS A 122 -14.38 -14.73 8.86
N GLY A 123 -15.06 -13.68 9.31
CA GLY A 123 -14.64 -12.91 10.49
C GLY A 123 -13.57 -11.84 10.25
N HIS A 124 -13.15 -11.62 9.02
CA HIS A 124 -12.40 -10.42 8.67
C HIS A 124 -13.39 -9.28 8.52
N ASN A 125 -13.22 -8.24 9.30
CA ASN A 125 -14.05 -7.06 9.17
C ASN A 125 -13.39 -6.02 8.25
N CYS A 126 -13.69 -4.77 8.48
CA CYS A 126 -13.23 -3.63 7.71
C CYS A 126 -11.72 -3.53 7.46
N GLY A 127 -10.88 -4.25 8.18
CA GLY A 127 -9.48 -4.45 7.80
C GLY A 127 -9.31 -4.88 6.36
N ALA A 128 -10.38 -5.38 5.76
CA ALA A 128 -10.47 -5.62 4.34
C ALA A 128 -10.32 -4.37 3.45
N TYR A 129 -10.52 -3.17 3.95
CA TYR A 129 -10.26 -1.92 3.20
C TYR A 129 -8.91 -1.31 3.52
N TYR A 130 -8.33 -1.62 4.67
CA TYR A 130 -7.15 -0.94 5.17
C TYR A 130 -6.19 -1.96 5.75
N GLY A 131 -5.23 -2.36 4.96
CA GLY A 131 -4.18 -3.25 5.40
C GLY A 131 -3.24 -3.60 4.25
N THR A 132 -2.21 -4.35 4.56
CA THR A 132 -1.28 -4.89 3.59
C THR A 132 -1.02 -6.37 3.87
N VAL A 133 -0.42 -7.06 2.91
CA VAL A 133 0.09 -8.44 3.08
C VAL A 133 1.58 -8.44 2.73
N CYS A 134 2.30 -9.50 3.06
CA CYS A 134 3.75 -9.55 2.87
C CYS A 134 4.19 -9.19 1.45
N SER A 135 3.51 -9.69 0.43
CA SER A 135 3.84 -9.39 -0.97
C SER A 135 3.43 -7.99 -1.41
N ALA A 136 2.31 -7.44 -0.92
CA ALA A 136 1.91 -6.06 -1.21
C ALA A 136 2.81 -5.05 -0.52
N PHE A 137 3.25 -5.36 0.71
CA PHE A 137 4.27 -4.61 1.43
C PHE A 137 5.56 -4.49 0.62
N VAL A 138 6.07 -5.62 0.12
CA VAL A 138 7.28 -5.65 -0.72
C VAL A 138 7.06 -4.92 -2.04
N THR A 139 5.91 -5.12 -2.70
CA THR A 139 5.55 -4.41 -3.94
C THR A 139 5.59 -2.90 -3.74
N TYR A 140 5.00 -2.39 -2.67
CA TYR A 140 5.05 -0.96 -2.34
C TYR A 140 6.47 -0.51 -2.01
N ALA A 141 7.19 -1.23 -1.16
CA ALA A 141 8.54 -0.85 -0.76
C ALA A 141 9.49 -0.76 -1.96
N LEU A 142 9.43 -1.70 -2.89
CA LEU A 142 10.22 -1.69 -4.12
C LEU A 142 9.75 -0.66 -5.15
N GLY A 143 8.63 0.04 -4.94
CA GLY A 143 8.08 1.00 -5.89
C GLY A 143 7.53 0.36 -7.16
N MET A 144 7.12 -0.90 -7.09
CA MET A 144 6.57 -1.63 -8.24
C MET A 144 5.15 -1.16 -8.57
N LYS A 145 4.84 -1.05 -9.85
CA LYS A 145 3.49 -0.74 -10.33
C LYS A 145 2.51 -1.89 -10.14
N ILE A 146 3.01 -3.12 -10.24
CA ILE A 146 2.20 -4.34 -10.29
C ILE A 146 2.39 -5.12 -9.01
N TYR A 147 1.27 -5.52 -8.43
CA TYR A 147 1.25 -6.44 -7.32
C TYR A 147 1.61 -7.85 -7.76
N GLU A 148 2.71 -8.39 -7.23
CA GLU A 148 3.09 -9.78 -7.38
C GLU A 148 2.92 -10.56 -6.09
N LYS A 149 2.52 -11.83 -6.21
CA LYS A 149 2.34 -12.72 -5.08
C LYS A 149 3.61 -13.50 -4.80
N THR A 150 3.73 -14.01 -3.58
CA THR A 150 4.91 -14.77 -3.15
C THR A 150 5.28 -15.96 -4.04
N TYR A 151 4.30 -16.62 -4.63
CA TYR A 151 4.53 -17.75 -5.54
C TYR A 151 4.81 -17.35 -6.98
N ASP A 152 4.67 -16.07 -7.33
CA ASP A 152 4.95 -15.56 -8.68
C ASP A 152 6.43 -15.20 -8.85
N TYR A 153 7.15 -14.85 -7.78
CA TYR A 153 8.56 -14.39 -7.84
C TYR A 153 9.50 -15.34 -8.62
N PRO A 154 9.40 -16.68 -8.51
CA PRO A 154 10.26 -17.58 -9.28
C PRO A 154 10.08 -17.50 -10.79
N TYR A 155 8.98 -16.96 -11.26
CA TYR A 155 8.59 -16.86 -12.68
C TYR A 155 8.44 -15.40 -13.12
N SER A 156 8.73 -14.46 -12.23
CA SER A 156 8.55 -13.04 -12.48
C SER A 156 9.64 -12.52 -13.43
N ARG A 157 9.23 -11.69 -14.38
CA ARG A 157 10.18 -10.93 -15.21
C ARG A 157 10.89 -9.81 -14.46
N PHE A 158 10.35 -9.41 -13.30
CA PHE A 158 10.87 -8.30 -12.51
C PHE A 158 11.97 -8.72 -11.54
N PHE A 159 12.08 -10.02 -11.27
CA PHE A 159 13.05 -10.54 -10.32
C PHE A 159 14.01 -11.52 -10.99
N GLU A 160 15.20 -11.61 -10.46
CA GLU A 160 16.18 -12.63 -10.77
C GLU A 160 16.55 -13.38 -9.49
N LEU A 161 16.84 -14.66 -9.67
CA LEU A 161 17.37 -15.49 -8.58
C LEU A 161 18.83 -15.09 -8.36
N VAL A 162 19.19 -14.72 -7.13
CA VAL A 162 20.58 -14.43 -6.78
C VAL A 162 21.39 -15.73 -6.89
N GLU A 163 22.58 -15.68 -7.50
CA GLU A 163 23.42 -16.87 -7.70
C GLU A 163 23.96 -17.39 -6.36
N ASP A 164 24.52 -16.51 -5.54
CA ASP A 164 24.98 -16.86 -4.18
C ASP A 164 23.79 -16.87 -3.20
N GLN A 165 23.26 -18.06 -2.98
CA GLN A 165 22.16 -18.31 -2.04
C GLN A 165 22.67 -18.48 -0.61
N SER A 166 23.58 -17.60 -0.17
CA SER A 166 24.06 -17.47 1.20
C SER A 166 23.79 -16.07 1.74
N SER A 167 24.01 -15.87 3.04
CA SER A 167 23.90 -14.54 3.65
C SER A 167 24.85 -13.53 3.00
N ASN A 168 26.01 -13.97 2.49
CA ASN A 168 26.99 -13.09 1.86
C ASN A 168 26.55 -12.58 0.48
N GLY A 169 25.71 -13.33 -0.25
CA GLY A 169 25.16 -12.94 -1.55
C GLY A 169 24.02 -11.92 -1.47
N VAL A 170 23.52 -11.63 -0.25
CA VAL A 170 22.44 -10.67 -0.05
C VAL A 170 22.90 -9.24 -0.24
N HIS A 171 22.07 -8.43 -0.92
CA HIS A 171 22.21 -6.98 -1.02
C HIS A 171 20.99 -6.26 -0.43
N LEU A 172 21.15 -4.97 -0.17
CA LEU A 172 20.03 -4.10 0.22
C LEU A 172 18.94 -4.12 -0.86
N ALA A 173 17.70 -4.11 -0.45
CA ALA A 173 16.49 -4.26 -1.27
C ALA A 173 16.28 -5.65 -1.91
N ASP A 174 17.13 -6.65 -1.65
CA ASP A 174 16.83 -8.05 -1.99
C ASP A 174 15.65 -8.57 -1.16
N ILE A 175 14.95 -9.56 -1.71
CA ILE A 175 13.84 -10.24 -1.03
C ILE A 175 14.20 -11.69 -0.70
N ILE A 176 13.73 -12.16 0.45
CA ILE A 176 13.85 -13.54 0.89
C ILE A 176 12.47 -14.17 0.86
N ASN A 177 12.25 -15.09 -0.07
CA ASN A 177 10.93 -15.68 -0.34
C ASN A 177 10.90 -17.19 -0.10
N ASN A 178 9.78 -17.68 0.46
CA ASN A 178 9.53 -19.13 0.63
C ASN A 178 8.26 -19.62 -0.07
N GLY A 179 7.71 -18.84 -1.00
CA GLY A 179 6.46 -19.13 -1.69
C GLY A 179 5.18 -18.82 -0.89
N GLY A 180 5.23 -18.83 0.43
CA GLY A 180 4.10 -18.44 1.30
C GLY A 180 4.30 -17.12 2.04
N HIS A 181 5.54 -16.66 2.13
CA HIS A 181 5.92 -15.43 2.81
C HIS A 181 7.16 -14.82 2.16
N VAL A 182 7.21 -13.50 2.14
CA VAL A 182 8.33 -12.72 1.62
C VAL A 182 8.77 -11.68 2.64
N GLN A 183 10.08 -11.47 2.69
CA GLN A 183 10.78 -10.53 3.57
C GLN A 183 11.65 -9.61 2.72
N LEU A 184 11.85 -8.37 3.14
CA LEU A 184 12.68 -7.37 2.45
C LEU A 184 13.91 -7.06 3.29
N VAL A 185 15.10 -7.07 2.68
CA VAL A 185 16.36 -6.72 3.32
C VAL A 185 16.53 -5.19 3.31
N THR A 186 16.67 -4.59 4.49
CA THR A 186 16.74 -3.13 4.65
C THR A 186 18.01 -2.64 5.33
N GLY A 187 18.82 -3.55 5.89
CA GLY A 187 20.12 -3.24 6.48
C GLY A 187 21.04 -4.45 6.43
N ILE A 188 22.34 -4.25 6.29
CA ILE A 188 23.35 -5.31 6.29
C ILE A 188 24.56 -4.81 7.08
N ARG A 189 24.97 -5.58 8.07
CA ARG A 189 26.20 -5.35 8.84
C ARG A 189 27.18 -6.46 8.59
N ARG A 190 28.42 -6.08 8.20
CA ARG A 190 29.50 -7.01 7.87
C ARG A 190 30.65 -6.87 8.87
N ASP A 191 31.30 -7.97 9.12
CA ASP A 191 32.59 -7.98 9.81
C ASP A 191 33.64 -7.30 8.93
N ARG A 192 34.29 -6.25 9.41
CA ARG A 192 35.23 -5.44 8.64
C ARG A 192 36.44 -6.24 8.15
N LYS A 193 36.88 -7.25 8.90
CA LYS A 193 38.08 -8.03 8.56
C LYS A 193 37.81 -9.09 7.52
N THR A 194 36.65 -9.74 7.60
CA THR A 194 36.31 -10.89 6.75
C THR A 194 35.31 -10.55 5.63
N GLY A 195 34.66 -9.40 5.69
CA GLY A 195 33.58 -9.01 4.77
C GLY A 195 32.29 -9.83 4.93
N LYS A 196 32.27 -10.79 5.86
CA LYS A 196 31.10 -11.68 6.05
C LYS A 196 29.95 -10.95 6.72
N VAL A 197 28.74 -11.26 6.28
CA VAL A 197 27.53 -10.74 6.91
C VAL A 197 27.40 -11.30 8.33
N VAL A 198 27.33 -10.39 9.29
CA VAL A 198 27.11 -10.71 10.71
C VAL A 198 25.62 -10.72 10.98
N ASP A 199 24.90 -9.67 10.59
CA ASP A 199 23.46 -9.58 10.71
C ASP A 199 22.82 -8.71 9.62
N LEU A 200 21.50 -8.83 9.51
CA LEU A 200 20.65 -8.14 8.52
C LEU A 200 19.42 -7.59 9.21
N ASP A 201 19.01 -6.39 8.83
CA ASP A 201 17.71 -5.86 9.16
C ASP A 201 16.71 -6.23 8.07
N ILE A 202 15.59 -6.74 8.50
CA ILE A 202 14.54 -7.28 7.66
C ILE A 202 13.23 -6.54 7.99
N CYS A 203 12.56 -6.05 6.96
CA CYS A 203 11.19 -5.58 7.06
C CYS A 203 10.22 -6.62 6.50
N GLU A 204 9.13 -6.86 7.19
CA GLU A 204 8.10 -7.82 6.77
C GLU A 204 6.71 -7.42 7.24
N ALA A 205 5.67 -7.85 6.52
CA ALA A 205 4.30 -7.79 6.99
C ALA A 205 3.82 -9.21 7.36
N VAL A 206 3.41 -9.39 8.61
CA VAL A 206 2.91 -10.63 9.18
C VAL A 206 1.55 -10.41 9.84
N GLN A 207 0.87 -11.47 10.25
CA GLN A 207 -0.49 -11.38 10.80
C GLN A 207 -0.63 -10.43 12.01
N SER A 208 0.45 -10.20 12.75
CA SER A 208 0.48 -9.24 13.85
C SER A 208 0.69 -7.78 13.42
N GLY A 209 0.95 -7.52 12.16
CA GLY A 209 1.26 -6.19 11.58
C GLY A 209 2.62 -6.18 10.88
N SER A 210 2.94 -5.06 10.25
CA SER A 210 4.27 -4.88 9.64
C SER A 210 5.30 -4.57 10.74
N ARG A 211 6.51 -5.11 10.59
CA ARG A 211 7.54 -4.99 11.61
C ARG A 211 8.96 -5.06 11.04
N ARG A 212 9.91 -4.62 11.83
CA ARG A 212 11.34 -4.84 11.62
C ARG A 212 11.85 -5.94 12.55
N ILE A 213 12.72 -6.79 12.02
CA ILE A 213 13.44 -7.81 12.78
C ILE A 213 14.89 -7.84 12.34
N THR A 214 15.79 -8.29 13.21
CA THR A 214 17.19 -8.56 12.86
C THR A 214 17.41 -10.06 12.78
N LEU A 215 18.06 -10.53 11.72
CA LEU A 215 18.50 -11.90 11.56
C LEU A 215 20.03 -11.93 11.52
N THR A 216 20.64 -12.88 12.21
CA THR A 216 22.08 -13.13 12.01
C THR A 216 22.32 -13.79 10.65
N GLY A 217 23.51 -13.55 10.04
CA GLY A 217 23.90 -14.24 8.81
C GLY A 217 23.80 -15.76 8.93
N LYS A 218 24.20 -16.32 10.08
CA LYS A 218 24.06 -17.76 10.38
C LYS A 218 22.62 -18.24 10.38
N GLU A 219 21.69 -17.47 10.91
CA GLU A 219 20.27 -17.81 10.90
C GLU A 219 19.70 -17.79 9.48
N LEU A 220 20.08 -16.79 8.67
CA LEU A 220 19.68 -16.74 7.27
C LEU A 220 20.23 -17.96 6.52
N ASP A 221 21.53 -18.27 6.64
CA ASP A 221 22.13 -19.43 6.00
C ASP A 221 21.44 -20.75 6.39
N ARG A 222 21.06 -20.89 7.65
CA ARG A 222 20.28 -22.05 8.10
C ARG A 222 18.91 -22.13 7.42
N LYS A 223 18.24 -20.99 7.21
CA LYS A 223 16.94 -20.92 6.53
C LYS A 223 17.04 -21.17 5.02
N LEU A 224 18.16 -20.83 4.40
CA LEU A 224 18.42 -21.03 2.96
C LEU A 224 18.83 -22.47 2.62
N ARG A 225 19.63 -23.12 3.48
CA ARG A 225 20.16 -24.48 3.25
C ARG A 225 19.13 -25.57 2.95
N ASN A 226 17.91 -25.43 3.43
CA ASN A 226 16.86 -26.41 3.16
C ASN A 226 16.14 -26.22 1.83
N GLY A 227 16.57 -25.23 1.02
CA GLY A 227 16.02 -24.90 -0.30
C GLY A 227 14.59 -24.34 -0.30
N LYS A 228 13.96 -24.24 0.87
CA LYS A 228 12.60 -23.69 0.99
C LYS A 228 12.56 -22.17 0.90
N ARG A 229 13.65 -21.49 1.18
CA ARG A 229 13.82 -20.04 1.04
C ARG A 229 14.84 -19.75 -0.04
N LYS A 230 14.60 -18.68 -0.80
CA LYS A 230 15.48 -18.22 -1.86
C LYS A 230 15.56 -16.70 -1.84
N ILE A 231 16.71 -16.18 -2.27
CA ILE A 231 16.98 -14.76 -2.41
C ILE A 231 16.70 -14.37 -3.85
N TYR A 232 15.92 -13.31 -4.03
CA TYR A 232 15.65 -12.72 -5.34
C TYR A 232 15.99 -11.25 -5.31
N ARG A 233 16.46 -10.73 -6.44
CA ARG A 233 16.80 -9.32 -6.65
C ARG A 233 15.82 -8.68 -7.63
N TYR A 234 15.34 -7.49 -7.28
CA TYR A 234 14.51 -6.69 -8.17
C TYR A 234 15.38 -6.02 -9.23
N LYS A 235 15.08 -6.23 -10.52
CA LYS A 235 15.91 -5.80 -11.67
C LYS A 235 15.71 -4.33 -12.06
N PHE A 236 14.64 -3.69 -11.62
CA PHE A 236 14.22 -2.36 -12.09
C PHE A 236 14.16 -1.36 -10.93
N LEU A 237 15.13 -1.43 -10.04
CA LEU A 237 15.17 -0.56 -8.87
C LEU A 237 15.25 0.92 -9.25
N GLU A 238 15.95 1.24 -10.34
CA GLU A 238 16.11 2.59 -10.87
C GLU A 238 14.78 3.15 -11.45
N ASP A 239 13.88 2.28 -11.87
CA ASP A 239 12.57 2.61 -12.45
C ASP A 239 11.45 2.64 -11.41
N ALA A 240 11.77 2.63 -10.10
CA ALA A 240 10.78 2.59 -9.04
C ALA A 240 9.81 3.78 -9.13
N LYS A 241 8.51 3.47 -9.31
CA LYS A 241 7.48 4.47 -9.64
C LYS A 241 7.13 5.38 -8.47
N TYR A 242 7.07 4.82 -7.27
CA TYR A 242 6.52 5.53 -6.13
C TYR A 242 7.62 6.23 -5.33
N GLU A 243 7.49 7.54 -5.18
CA GLU A 243 8.25 8.25 -4.16
C GLU A 243 7.69 7.93 -2.76
N PRO A 244 8.53 7.95 -1.72
CA PRO A 244 8.07 7.85 -0.34
C PRO A 244 7.02 8.93 -0.03
N GLN A 245 5.95 8.56 0.68
CA GLN A 245 4.92 9.52 1.07
C GLN A 245 5.48 10.40 2.20
N THR A 246 5.84 11.62 1.89
CA THR A 246 6.59 12.53 2.80
C THR A 246 5.86 12.84 4.09
N ASP A 247 4.51 12.81 4.08
CA ASP A 247 3.69 13.08 5.26
C ASP A 247 3.83 12.02 6.37
N PHE A 248 4.46 10.89 6.06
CA PHE A 248 4.59 9.72 6.93
C PHE A 248 6.02 9.17 7.00
N VAL A 249 6.99 9.95 6.59
CA VAL A 249 8.38 9.56 6.85
C VAL A 249 8.52 9.48 8.36
N ALA A 250 8.94 8.33 8.89
CA ALA A 250 9.45 8.24 10.24
C ALA A 250 10.70 9.13 10.28
N LEU A 251 10.46 10.40 10.56
CA LEU A 251 11.52 11.33 10.90
C LEU A 251 12.00 10.95 12.28
N GLU A 252 13.26 11.21 12.56
CA GLU A 252 13.82 11.11 13.90
C GLU A 252 12.83 11.70 14.91
N GLU A 253 12.67 11.07 16.06
CA GLU A 253 11.61 11.32 17.06
C GLU A 253 11.36 12.81 17.36
N GLU A 254 12.36 13.67 17.21
CA GLU A 254 12.29 15.10 17.44
C GLU A 254 11.59 15.91 16.30
N GLN A 255 11.32 15.30 15.16
CA GLN A 255 10.76 15.98 13.99
C GLN A 255 9.40 15.45 13.53
N LEU A 256 8.78 14.57 14.29
CA LEU A 256 7.44 14.06 14.00
C LEU A 256 6.43 15.22 14.10
N THR A 257 6.08 15.78 12.97
CA THR A 257 4.90 16.64 12.91
C THR A 257 3.68 15.75 13.13
N PRO A 258 2.85 16.00 14.17
CA PRO A 258 1.67 15.21 14.39
C PRO A 258 0.82 15.16 13.12
N PHE A 259 0.37 13.97 12.74
CA PHE A 259 -0.52 13.80 11.60
C PHE A 259 -1.76 14.69 11.79
N LYS A 260 -2.04 15.56 10.79
CA LYS A 260 -3.19 16.44 10.81
C LYS A 260 -4.37 15.79 10.11
N TYR A 261 -5.48 15.66 10.80
CA TYR A 261 -6.76 15.24 10.23
C TYR A 261 -7.82 16.34 10.40
N ASN A 262 -8.82 16.31 9.53
CA ASN A 262 -9.91 17.25 9.60
C ASN A 262 -10.91 16.84 10.69
N GLU A 263 -10.95 17.58 11.79
CA GLU A 263 -11.83 17.30 12.92
C GLU A 263 -13.31 17.62 12.66
N ALA A 264 -13.63 18.22 11.55
CA ALA A 264 -14.98 18.70 11.26
C ALA A 264 -15.74 17.79 10.28
N ILE A 265 -15.03 17.27 9.28
CA ILE A 265 -15.63 16.48 8.18
C ILE A 265 -14.59 15.54 7.57
N CYS A 266 -15.02 14.33 7.22
CA CYS A 266 -14.22 13.38 6.45
C CYS A 266 -15.13 12.52 5.58
N THR A 267 -14.62 11.91 4.51
CA THR A 267 -15.37 10.86 3.84
C THR A 267 -15.35 9.56 4.68
N ASN A 268 -16.33 8.69 4.50
CA ASN A 268 -16.37 7.41 5.20
C ASN A 268 -15.22 6.45 4.83
N ARG A 269 -14.48 6.73 3.74
CA ARG A 269 -13.28 6.01 3.34
C ARG A 269 -11.97 6.71 3.73
N GLY A 270 -12.05 7.89 4.37
CA GLY A 270 -10.90 8.73 4.69
C GLY A 270 -10.74 9.90 3.70
N ASP A 271 -9.84 10.81 4.00
CA ASP A 271 -9.48 11.91 3.12
C ASP A 271 -8.61 11.41 1.95
N LYS A 272 -8.71 12.07 0.80
CA LYS A 272 -8.05 11.68 -0.45
C LYS A 272 -8.39 10.24 -0.91
N ALA A 273 -9.63 9.81 -0.68
CA ALA A 273 -10.12 8.50 -1.11
C ALA A 273 -10.58 8.52 -2.58
N CYS A 274 -10.50 7.35 -3.24
CA CYS A 274 -11.00 7.14 -4.59
C CYS A 274 -12.35 6.41 -4.58
N TYR A 275 -13.25 6.85 -5.45
CA TYR A 275 -14.56 6.25 -5.68
C TYR A 275 -14.76 6.00 -7.18
N ALA A 276 -15.46 4.93 -7.53
CA ALA A 276 -15.89 4.73 -8.90
C ALA A 276 -17.12 5.60 -9.22
N ALA A 277 -17.28 6.00 -10.47
CA ALA A 277 -18.49 6.69 -10.92
C ALA A 277 -19.72 5.82 -10.63
N GLY A 278 -20.72 6.43 -9.99
CA GLY A 278 -21.92 5.75 -9.52
C GLY A 278 -21.86 5.22 -8.09
N ASP A 279 -20.69 5.22 -7.45
CA ASP A 279 -20.59 4.97 -6.01
C ASP A 279 -21.28 6.11 -5.22
N SER A 280 -21.78 5.78 -4.04
CA SER A 280 -22.20 6.78 -3.07
C SER A 280 -21.02 7.21 -2.21
N VAL A 281 -20.86 8.51 -2.03
CA VAL A 281 -19.87 9.08 -1.10
C VAL A 281 -20.62 9.49 0.17
N THR A 282 -20.22 8.96 1.31
CA THR A 282 -20.75 9.39 2.60
C THR A 282 -19.77 10.36 3.24
N LEU A 283 -20.25 11.55 3.54
CA LEU A 283 -19.52 12.58 4.26
C LEU A 283 -19.95 12.54 5.73
N ASN A 284 -19.02 12.21 6.61
CA ASN A 284 -19.24 12.20 8.06
C ASN A 284 -18.92 13.57 8.63
N VAL A 285 -19.92 14.25 9.20
CA VAL A 285 -19.81 15.58 9.81
C VAL A 285 -19.76 15.42 11.32
N PHE A 286 -18.66 15.84 11.96
CA PHE A 286 -18.41 15.59 13.40
C PHE A 286 -18.86 16.71 14.31
N LYS A 287 -19.03 17.92 13.79
CA LYS A 287 -19.44 19.11 14.54
C LYS A 287 -20.73 19.69 13.97
N ARG A 288 -21.44 20.51 14.74
CA ARG A 288 -22.64 21.17 14.28
C ARG A 288 -22.29 22.33 13.34
N TYR A 289 -22.80 22.29 12.11
CA TYR A 289 -22.65 23.32 11.11
C TYR A 289 -23.98 23.64 10.44
N LYS A 290 -24.12 24.85 9.84
CA LYS A 290 -25.31 25.25 9.11
C LYS A 290 -25.37 24.59 7.73
N THR A 291 -24.24 24.62 7.02
CA THR A 291 -24.17 24.13 5.63
C THR A 291 -22.90 23.34 5.37
N LEU A 292 -23.03 22.42 4.43
CA LEU A 292 -21.95 21.69 3.78
C LEU A 292 -21.83 22.23 2.36
N GLU A 293 -20.65 22.73 2.00
CA GLU A 293 -20.29 23.14 0.64
C GLU A 293 -19.47 22.00 0.00
N ILE A 294 -19.91 21.56 -1.17
CA ILE A 294 -19.24 20.57 -2.01
C ILE A 294 -18.76 21.29 -3.28
N PHE A 295 -17.51 21.15 -3.60
CA PHE A 295 -16.89 21.69 -4.81
C PHE A 295 -16.50 20.54 -5.73
N LYS A 296 -16.62 20.77 -7.03
CA LYS A 296 -16.13 19.89 -8.08
C LYS A 296 -15.22 20.68 -9.02
N ASP A 297 -14.03 20.18 -9.30
CA ASP A 297 -13.05 20.83 -10.18
C ASP A 297 -12.89 22.33 -9.83
N SER A 298 -12.81 22.62 -8.53
CA SER A 298 -12.68 23.95 -7.90
C SER A 298 -13.94 24.84 -7.92
N ALA A 299 -15.00 24.51 -8.66
CA ALA A 299 -16.26 25.24 -8.66
C ALA A 299 -17.23 24.73 -7.59
N LEU A 300 -18.03 25.61 -7.00
CA LEU A 300 -19.09 25.21 -6.07
C LEU A 300 -20.11 24.35 -6.82
N TYR A 301 -20.22 23.07 -6.44
CA TYR A 301 -21.11 22.10 -7.09
C TYR A 301 -22.46 21.99 -6.39
N ARG A 302 -22.44 21.96 -5.04
CA ARG A 302 -23.65 21.79 -4.24
C ARG A 302 -23.49 22.37 -2.83
N THR A 303 -24.57 22.94 -2.31
CA THR A 303 -24.70 23.31 -0.90
C THR A 303 -25.82 22.48 -0.27
N ILE A 304 -25.56 21.87 0.88
CA ILE A 304 -26.51 21.02 1.61
C ILE A 304 -26.59 21.56 3.05
N ARG A 305 -27.79 21.57 3.63
CA ARG A 305 -27.94 21.84 5.08
C ARG A 305 -27.24 20.74 5.85
N ALA A 306 -26.35 21.11 6.74
CA ALA A 306 -25.64 20.19 7.62
C ALA A 306 -26.29 20.23 9.00
N GLY A 307 -26.63 19.05 9.51
CA GLY A 307 -27.07 18.86 10.89
C GLY A 307 -25.88 18.75 11.87
N LYS A 308 -26.20 18.49 13.14
CA LYS A 308 -25.20 18.07 14.11
C LYS A 308 -24.90 16.59 13.89
N ASP A 309 -23.62 16.24 13.82
CA ASP A 309 -23.15 14.86 13.85
C ASP A 309 -23.90 13.94 12.86
N SER A 310 -23.90 14.31 11.58
CA SER A 310 -24.68 13.67 10.54
C SER A 310 -23.84 12.99 9.49
N ASP A 311 -24.41 11.93 8.92
CA ASP A 311 -23.90 11.26 7.73
C ASP A 311 -24.65 11.77 6.51
N ILE A 312 -23.96 12.44 5.61
CA ILE A 312 -24.53 13.00 4.40
C ILE A 312 -24.13 12.13 3.21
N VAL A 313 -25.09 11.35 2.70
CA VAL A 313 -24.87 10.49 1.55
C VAL A 313 -25.08 11.26 0.25
N VAL A 314 -24.04 11.41 -0.54
CA VAL A 314 -24.07 12.06 -1.85
C VAL A 314 -24.02 10.99 -2.92
N LYS A 315 -25.10 10.91 -3.71
CA LYS A 315 -25.25 9.93 -4.79
C LYS A 315 -25.12 10.60 -6.15
N GLY A 316 -24.75 9.81 -7.16
CA GLY A 316 -24.77 10.24 -8.56
C GLY A 316 -23.75 11.33 -8.88
N LEU A 317 -22.63 11.36 -8.16
CA LEU A 317 -21.56 12.29 -8.47
C LEU A 317 -20.95 11.95 -9.84
N PRO A 318 -20.85 12.92 -10.77
CA PRO A 318 -20.08 12.74 -11.99
C PRO A 318 -18.59 12.57 -11.66
N TYR A 319 -17.80 12.08 -12.61
CA TYR A 319 -16.34 12.02 -12.44
C TYR A 319 -15.76 13.41 -12.22
N GLY A 320 -14.70 13.51 -11.46
CA GLY A 320 -14.00 14.78 -11.16
C GLY A 320 -13.27 14.75 -9.82
N ASP A 321 -12.65 15.88 -9.55
CA ASP A 321 -11.95 16.15 -8.30
C ASP A 321 -12.88 16.88 -7.35
N TYR A 322 -13.04 16.33 -6.17
CA TYR A 322 -13.98 16.85 -5.19
C TYR A 322 -13.28 17.29 -3.92
N LYS A 323 -13.83 18.34 -3.33
CA LYS A 323 -13.55 18.73 -1.94
C LYS A 323 -14.81 19.23 -1.27
N ALA A 324 -14.89 19.07 0.02
CA ALA A 324 -15.99 19.58 0.82
C ALA A 324 -15.51 20.20 2.12
N ARG A 325 -16.28 21.15 2.60
CA ARG A 325 -16.11 21.75 3.92
C ARG A 325 -17.46 22.06 4.54
N VAL A 326 -17.47 22.21 5.85
CA VAL A 326 -18.65 22.68 6.58
C VAL A 326 -18.48 24.15 6.98
N VAL A 327 -19.60 24.88 6.98
CA VAL A 327 -19.63 26.32 7.15
C VAL A 327 -20.67 26.73 8.17
N ASN A 328 -20.31 27.64 9.07
CA ASN A 328 -21.17 28.42 9.96
C ASN A 328 -21.07 29.91 9.59
N ASP A 329 -21.85 30.75 10.27
CA ASP A 329 -21.87 32.18 10.00
C ASP A 329 -20.48 32.81 10.01
N ASN A 330 -19.64 32.42 10.98
CA ASN A 330 -18.34 33.04 11.24
C ASN A 330 -17.15 32.08 11.11
N SER A 331 -17.38 30.82 10.66
CA SER A 331 -16.30 29.85 10.57
C SER A 331 -16.48 28.87 9.43
N LYS A 332 -15.35 28.43 8.87
CA LYS A 332 -15.28 27.38 7.86
C LYS A 332 -14.27 26.35 8.33
N SER A 333 -14.57 25.07 8.08
CA SER A 333 -13.58 24.02 8.34
C SER A 333 -12.53 23.95 7.24
N ASP A 334 -11.48 23.18 7.49
CA ASP A 334 -10.61 22.68 6.44
C ASP A 334 -11.40 21.79 5.46
N TYR A 335 -10.83 21.56 4.31
CA TYR A 335 -11.44 20.69 3.29
C TYR A 335 -11.11 19.22 3.58
N THR A 336 -12.06 18.33 3.25
CA THR A 336 -11.79 16.94 2.92
C THR A 336 -11.84 16.74 1.41
N TYR A 337 -11.02 15.85 0.88
CA TYR A 337 -10.82 15.66 -0.54
C TYR A 337 -11.15 14.25 -0.95
N TRP A 338 -11.66 14.06 -2.16
CA TRP A 338 -11.81 12.75 -2.81
C TRP A 338 -11.85 12.90 -4.32
N LYS A 339 -11.70 11.77 -5.01
CA LYS A 339 -11.79 11.72 -6.46
C LYS A 339 -12.84 10.69 -6.88
N VAL A 340 -13.67 11.06 -7.85
CA VAL A 340 -14.61 10.14 -8.51
C VAL A 340 -14.05 9.81 -9.89
N ILE A 341 -13.78 8.53 -10.13
CA ILE A 341 -13.12 8.03 -11.33
C ILE A 341 -14.14 7.44 -12.30
N ASP A 342 -14.10 7.86 -13.56
CA ASP A 342 -14.86 7.27 -14.65
C ASP A 342 -14.10 6.06 -15.22
N ALA A 343 -14.27 4.91 -14.58
CA ALA A 343 -13.63 3.67 -14.99
C ALA A 343 -14.59 2.81 -15.82
N ARG A 344 -14.51 2.89 -17.13
CA ARG A 344 -15.36 2.15 -18.06
C ARG A 344 -14.63 0.94 -18.62
N VAL A 345 -15.27 -0.21 -18.56
CA VAL A 345 -14.73 -1.46 -19.10
C VAL A 345 -15.82 -2.19 -19.89
N LYS A 346 -15.50 -2.56 -21.13
CA LYS A 346 -16.36 -3.39 -21.99
C LYS A 346 -15.56 -4.57 -22.52
N LEU A 347 -16.12 -5.75 -22.42
CA LEU A 347 -15.52 -6.97 -22.93
C LEU A 347 -16.18 -7.42 -24.24
N ASP A 348 -15.36 -7.60 -25.27
CA ASP A 348 -15.73 -8.29 -26.50
C ASP A 348 -15.21 -9.73 -26.42
N THR A 349 -16.10 -10.66 -26.16
CA THR A 349 -15.77 -12.08 -26.02
C THR A 349 -15.49 -12.78 -27.34
N ILE A 350 -15.99 -12.24 -28.46
CA ILE A 350 -15.79 -12.77 -29.81
C ILE A 350 -14.36 -12.50 -30.27
N ASN A 351 -13.99 -11.22 -30.24
CA ASN A 351 -12.67 -10.77 -30.67
C ASN A 351 -11.63 -10.87 -29.55
N LYS A 352 -12.00 -11.36 -28.35
CA LYS A 352 -11.13 -11.49 -27.16
C LYS A 352 -10.45 -10.18 -26.77
N ARG A 353 -11.17 -9.07 -26.88
CA ARG A 353 -10.69 -7.74 -26.55
C ARG A 353 -11.38 -7.20 -25.32
N VAL A 354 -10.61 -6.55 -24.46
CA VAL A 354 -11.13 -5.69 -23.38
C VAL A 354 -10.90 -4.24 -23.76
N TYR A 355 -11.98 -3.48 -23.84
CA TYR A 355 -11.95 -2.03 -24.03
C TYR A 355 -12.03 -1.36 -22.68
N PHE A 356 -11.22 -0.34 -22.52
CA PHE A 356 -11.20 0.44 -21.27
C PHE A 356 -11.02 1.91 -21.59
N SER A 357 -11.64 2.76 -20.81
CA SER A 357 -11.48 4.21 -20.90
C SER A 357 -11.68 4.85 -19.54
N SER A 358 -10.98 5.93 -19.31
CA SER A 358 -11.20 6.82 -18.17
C SER A 358 -10.84 8.25 -18.59
N LYS A 359 -11.43 9.24 -17.90
CA LYS A 359 -11.13 10.65 -18.14
C LYS A 359 -10.16 11.24 -17.12
N ASN A 360 -10.08 10.68 -15.92
CA ASN A 360 -9.33 11.24 -14.82
C ASN A 360 -8.53 10.16 -14.04
N ALA A 361 -8.25 9.05 -14.69
CA ALA A 361 -7.36 8.00 -14.19
C ALA A 361 -6.76 7.23 -15.36
N SER A 362 -5.63 6.59 -15.15
CA SER A 362 -4.96 5.76 -16.15
C SER A 362 -5.24 4.29 -15.90
N PRO A 363 -5.65 3.51 -16.92
CA PRO A 363 -5.68 2.07 -16.79
C PRO A 363 -4.23 1.56 -16.65
N VAL A 364 -3.98 0.71 -15.67
CA VAL A 364 -2.60 0.27 -15.35
C VAL A 364 -2.40 -1.21 -15.55
N TYR A 365 -3.37 -2.06 -15.16
CA TYR A 365 -3.22 -3.49 -15.35
C TYR A 365 -4.55 -4.26 -15.40
N LEU A 366 -4.47 -5.45 -15.97
CA LEU A 366 -5.54 -6.45 -16.02
C LEU A 366 -5.34 -7.47 -14.91
N GLU A 367 -6.45 -7.84 -14.27
CA GLU A 367 -6.48 -8.92 -13.29
C GLU A 367 -7.47 -10.00 -13.74
N PHE A 368 -7.02 -11.24 -13.76
CA PHE A 368 -7.86 -12.40 -14.03
C PHE A 368 -8.17 -13.15 -12.74
N SER A 369 -9.44 -13.52 -12.54
CA SER A 369 -9.87 -14.28 -11.37
C SER A 369 -10.83 -15.41 -11.72
N THR A 370 -10.91 -16.41 -10.83
CA THR A 370 -11.83 -17.54 -10.99
C THR A 370 -13.23 -17.24 -10.46
N ARG A 371 -13.35 -16.28 -9.53
CA ARG A 371 -14.60 -15.85 -8.87
C ARG A 371 -14.79 -14.35 -8.97
N SER A 372 -16.04 -13.88 -8.96
CA SER A 372 -16.40 -12.46 -9.05
C SER A 372 -16.01 -11.77 -7.79
N GLY A 373 -15.39 -11.46 -7.12
CA GLY A 373 -15.15 -10.79 -5.84
C GLY A 373 -14.02 -11.37 -5.04
N SER A 374 -13.17 -12.17 -5.62
CA SER A 374 -12.12 -12.81 -4.86
C SER A 374 -10.74 -12.38 -5.28
N ARG A 375 -9.78 -12.76 -4.46
CA ARG A 375 -8.36 -12.62 -4.70
C ARG A 375 -7.99 -12.92 -6.15
N PRO A 376 -7.06 -12.18 -6.73
CA PRO A 376 -6.51 -12.55 -8.02
C PRO A 376 -5.95 -13.98 -7.93
N THR A 377 -6.57 -14.89 -8.64
CA THR A 377 -6.20 -16.32 -8.58
C THR A 377 -5.43 -16.75 -9.80
N SER A 378 -5.33 -15.90 -10.83
CA SER A 378 -4.88 -16.32 -12.13
C SER A 378 -3.83 -15.42 -12.77
N GLY A 379 -3.56 -14.27 -12.22
CA GLY A 379 -2.51 -13.37 -12.70
C GLY A 379 -2.96 -11.91 -12.82
N VAL A 380 -2.00 -11.06 -12.67
CA VAL A 380 -2.08 -9.61 -12.84
C VAL A 380 -1.06 -9.26 -13.93
N PHE A 381 -1.48 -8.47 -14.92
CA PHE A 381 -0.67 -8.14 -16.07
C PHE A 381 -0.72 -6.64 -16.32
N GLU A 382 0.45 -6.04 -16.43
CA GLU A 382 0.58 -4.65 -16.82
C GLU A 382 0.04 -4.46 -18.24
N LEU A 383 -0.73 -3.40 -18.43
CA LEU A 383 -1.10 -2.94 -19.74
C LEU A 383 0.11 -2.30 -20.41
N THR A 384 0.36 -2.65 -21.65
CA THR A 384 1.41 -1.99 -22.41
C THR A 384 0.99 -0.55 -22.72
N GLU A 385 1.95 0.33 -22.97
CA GLU A 385 1.67 1.71 -23.39
C GLU A 385 0.81 1.75 -24.65
N GLU A 386 1.04 0.80 -25.56
CA GLU A 386 0.25 0.65 -26.79
C GLU A 386 -1.21 0.28 -26.48
N ASP A 387 -1.45 -0.65 -25.53
CA ASP A 387 -2.80 -1.00 -25.09
C ASP A 387 -3.52 0.19 -24.47
N VAL A 388 -2.82 0.95 -23.62
CA VAL A 388 -3.37 2.15 -23.00
C VAL A 388 -3.70 3.22 -24.05
N ARG A 389 -2.79 3.47 -25.00
CA ARG A 389 -2.95 4.45 -26.06
C ARG A 389 -4.13 4.15 -26.98
N ARG A 390 -4.31 2.89 -27.37
CA ARG A 390 -5.41 2.45 -28.24
C ARG A 390 -6.73 2.22 -27.51
N GLY A 391 -6.72 2.18 -26.15
CA GLY A 391 -7.90 2.02 -25.32
C GLY A 391 -8.48 0.60 -25.26
N TRP A 392 -7.71 -0.40 -25.67
CA TRP A 392 -8.07 -1.81 -25.57
C TRP A 392 -6.86 -2.74 -25.58
N ALA A 393 -7.02 -3.92 -25.01
CA ALA A 393 -6.02 -4.98 -24.99
C ALA A 393 -6.57 -6.29 -25.56
N ASP A 394 -5.72 -7.04 -26.27
CA ASP A 394 -6.03 -8.42 -26.62
C ASP A 394 -5.81 -9.31 -25.39
N VAL A 395 -6.91 -9.78 -24.84
CA VAL A 395 -6.89 -10.61 -23.63
C VAL A 395 -6.11 -11.90 -23.85
N SER A 396 -6.03 -12.41 -25.11
CA SER A 396 -5.31 -13.63 -25.43
C SER A 396 -3.81 -13.49 -25.23
N SER A 397 -3.25 -12.31 -25.45
CA SER A 397 -1.82 -12.03 -25.27
C SER A 397 -1.36 -12.10 -23.82
N TYR A 398 -2.29 -11.85 -22.88
CA TYR A 398 -2.05 -11.87 -21.44
C TYR A 398 -2.32 -13.22 -20.78
N MET A 399 -2.95 -14.16 -21.48
CA MET A 399 -3.37 -15.42 -20.88
C MET A 399 -2.50 -16.61 -21.31
N SER A 400 -1.72 -17.16 -20.38
CA SER A 400 -1.15 -18.51 -20.55
C SER A 400 -2.26 -19.57 -20.66
N LYS A 401 -1.93 -20.77 -21.16
CA LYS A 401 -2.88 -21.90 -21.26
C LYS A 401 -3.54 -22.21 -19.89
N GLY A 402 -2.79 -22.13 -18.79
CA GLY A 402 -3.30 -22.39 -17.44
C GLY A 402 -4.28 -21.33 -16.95
N ILE A 403 -4.03 -20.05 -17.27
CA ILE A 403 -4.93 -18.95 -16.96
C ILE A 403 -6.22 -19.06 -17.78
N LYS A 404 -6.11 -19.35 -19.08
CA LYS A 404 -7.27 -19.58 -19.99
C LYS A 404 -8.23 -20.65 -19.45
N ALA A 405 -7.72 -21.70 -18.86
CA ALA A 405 -8.54 -22.78 -18.33
C ALA A 405 -9.34 -22.36 -17.06
N ARG A 406 -8.77 -21.53 -16.22
CA ARG A 406 -9.29 -21.20 -14.88
C ARG A 406 -10.02 -19.86 -14.78
N ALA A 407 -9.56 -18.84 -15.49
CA ALA A 407 -10.13 -17.50 -15.41
C ALA A 407 -11.58 -17.46 -15.87
N ARG A 408 -12.41 -16.78 -15.09
CA ARG A 408 -13.84 -16.56 -15.36
C ARG A 408 -14.19 -15.09 -15.41
N PHE A 409 -13.43 -14.26 -14.70
CA PHE A 409 -13.66 -12.83 -14.57
C PHE A 409 -12.40 -12.04 -14.87
N LEU A 410 -12.59 -10.85 -15.39
CA LEU A 410 -11.58 -9.86 -15.69
C LEU A 410 -11.91 -8.58 -14.92
N LYS A 411 -10.88 -7.94 -14.38
CA LYS A 411 -10.93 -6.60 -13.83
C LYS A 411 -9.85 -5.75 -14.48
N VAL A 412 -10.09 -4.45 -14.55
CA VAL A 412 -9.10 -3.45 -14.95
C VAL A 412 -8.87 -2.52 -13.78
N HIS A 413 -7.64 -2.25 -13.46
CA HIS A 413 -7.25 -1.32 -12.40
C HIS A 413 -6.92 0.03 -13.02
N PHE A 414 -7.52 1.08 -12.45
CA PHE A 414 -7.33 2.47 -12.86
C PHE A 414 -6.65 3.23 -11.73
N GLU A 415 -5.59 3.94 -12.03
CA GLU A 415 -4.78 4.66 -11.06
C GLU A 415 -4.92 6.17 -11.22
N CYS A 416 -4.99 6.90 -10.11
CA CYS A 416 -4.88 8.34 -10.03
C CYS A 416 -3.99 8.73 -8.83
N GLU A 417 -3.79 10.02 -8.62
CA GLU A 417 -2.94 10.54 -7.53
C GLU A 417 -3.37 10.13 -6.10
N TYR A 418 -4.66 9.82 -5.90
CA TYR A 418 -5.19 9.42 -4.58
C TYR A 418 -5.21 7.89 -4.38
N GLY A 419 -4.85 7.12 -5.38
CA GLY A 419 -4.83 5.67 -5.30
C GLY A 419 -5.47 5.02 -6.53
N ARG A 420 -6.10 3.87 -6.34
CA ARG A 420 -6.63 3.05 -7.42
C ARG A 420 -8.11 2.72 -7.26
N VAL A 421 -8.80 2.66 -8.38
CA VAL A 421 -10.15 2.10 -8.51
C VAL A 421 -10.11 0.87 -9.39
N ILE A 422 -10.82 -0.15 -8.96
CA ILE A 422 -10.98 -1.40 -9.71
C ILE A 422 -12.41 -1.45 -10.22
N ASN A 423 -12.58 -1.66 -11.53
CA ASN A 423 -13.92 -1.81 -12.07
C ASN A 423 -14.61 -3.07 -11.53
N LYS A 424 -15.94 -3.10 -11.61
CA LYS A 424 -16.71 -4.32 -11.31
C LYS A 424 -16.26 -5.46 -12.21
N PRO A 425 -16.11 -6.71 -11.67
CA PRO A 425 -15.65 -7.82 -12.47
C PRO A 425 -16.49 -8.08 -13.69
N VAL A 426 -15.89 -8.13 -14.85
CA VAL A 426 -16.57 -8.48 -16.11
C VAL A 426 -16.39 -9.98 -16.35
N ARG A 427 -17.47 -10.68 -16.68
CA ARG A 427 -17.42 -12.13 -16.89
C ARG A 427 -16.78 -12.48 -18.25
N TRP A 428 -15.69 -13.23 -18.20
CA TRP A 428 -14.92 -13.62 -19.40
C TRP A 428 -15.52 -14.79 -20.17
N LYS A 429 -16.08 -15.79 -19.48
CA LYS A 429 -16.70 -16.97 -20.11
C LYS A 429 -18.17 -17.08 -19.67
N LYS A 430 -19.09 -17.35 -20.61
CA LYS A 430 -20.40 -17.87 -20.26
C LYS A 430 -20.23 -19.25 -19.59
N ARG A 431 -21.13 -19.57 -18.67
CA ARG A 431 -21.21 -20.91 -18.06
C ARG A 431 -21.36 -21.97 -19.13
#